data_598bbd47bb439d596a186363293e881c
#
_entry.id   598bbd47bb439d596a186363293e881c
#
_cell.length_a   1.000
_cell.length_b   1.000
_cell.length_c   1.000
_cell.angle_alpha   90.00
_cell.angle_beta   90.00
_cell.angle_gamma   90.00
#
_symmetry.space_group_name_H-M   'P 1'
#
loop_
_entity.id
_entity.type
_entity.pdbx_description
1 polymer ?
#
loop_
_entity_poly.entity_id
_entity_poly.type
_entity_poly.pdbx_seq_one_letter_code
_entity_poly.pdbx_strand_id
1 'polypeptide(L)'
;RDLPGQTGIQFTSGGVNHFLSWTSGGERHYFTSLAFTHTNRNRTYWLYGLDYQIKEYTYENKAIPKAQFTGELGYFIPVLSDKGRNVCFRIGLSVLGGFETVNWGTSLLPDGAAVTNGDCFIYGGGLTAAFDVWLTDRIILLMQVKERALFGTDAGNFHTQIGLGVRLIIN
;
A
#
# COMPACT_ATOMS: atom_id res chain seq x y z
N ARG A 1 -9.98 5.74 20.74
CA ARG A 1 -11.00 6.76 20.41
C ARG A 1 -10.44 7.77 19.41
N ASP A 2 -11.17 8.05 18.32
CA ASP A 2 -10.78 9.01 17.30
C ASP A 2 -10.83 10.46 17.81
N LEU A 3 -9.68 11.05 18.09
CA LEU A 3 -9.55 12.40 18.63
C LEU A 3 -8.70 13.30 17.70
N PRO A 4 -9.01 14.61 17.66
CA PRO A 4 -8.19 15.57 16.94
C PRO A 4 -6.77 15.70 17.50
N GLY A 5 -5.80 15.95 16.62
CA GLY A 5 -4.41 16.19 17.00
C GLY A 5 -3.58 14.92 17.21
N GLN A 6 -4.18 13.74 17.09
CA GLN A 6 -3.45 12.49 17.25
C GLN A 6 -2.43 12.26 16.14
N THR A 7 -1.27 11.81 16.54
CA THR A 7 -0.18 11.43 15.64
C THR A 7 0.12 9.95 15.83
N GLY A 8 0.32 9.22 14.74
CA GLY A 8 0.54 7.79 14.81
C GLY A 8 1.49 7.26 13.77
N ILE A 9 2.00 6.06 14.02
CA ILE A 9 2.74 5.25 13.08
C ILE A 9 1.84 4.10 12.65
N GLN A 10 1.68 3.91 11.36
CA GLN A 10 0.85 2.88 10.76
C GLN A 10 1.72 1.88 10.02
N PHE A 11 1.51 0.61 10.27
CA PHE A 11 2.05 -0.51 9.52
C PHE A 11 0.91 -1.27 8.86
N THR A 12 1.04 -1.55 7.56
CA THR A 12 0.03 -2.29 6.80
C THR A 12 0.70 -3.32 5.91
N SER A 13 0.09 -4.48 5.78
CA SER A 13 0.55 -5.53 4.88
C SER A 13 -0.63 -6.30 4.30
N GLY A 14 -0.47 -6.85 3.11
CA GLY A 14 -1.55 -7.59 2.46
C GLY A 14 -1.21 -8.09 1.07
N GLY A 15 -2.24 -8.54 0.34
CA GLY A 15 -2.14 -9.05 -1.01
C GLY A 15 -2.35 -7.96 -2.07
N VAL A 16 -1.82 -8.22 -3.25
CA VAL A 16 -1.98 -7.37 -4.43
C VAL A 16 -2.79 -8.14 -5.47
N ASN A 17 -3.89 -7.56 -5.93
CA ASN A 17 -4.84 -8.10 -6.91
C ASN A 17 -5.58 -9.38 -6.50
N HIS A 18 -5.27 -9.97 -5.32
CA HIS A 18 -5.95 -11.15 -4.79
C HIS A 18 -6.14 -11.04 -3.28
N PHE A 19 -7.38 -11.25 -2.80
CA PHE A 19 -7.74 -11.00 -1.40
C PHE A 19 -7.15 -12.04 -0.42
N LEU A 20 -7.02 -13.30 -0.82
CA LEU A 20 -6.66 -14.40 0.10
C LEU A 20 -5.44 -15.21 -0.32
N SER A 21 -4.89 -14.99 -1.49
CA SER A 21 -3.70 -15.71 -1.91
C SER A 21 -2.49 -14.79 -1.92
N TRP A 22 -1.68 -14.90 -0.91
CA TRP A 22 -0.33 -14.33 -0.87
C TRP A 22 0.55 -14.95 -1.97
N THR A 23 0.07 -16.04 -2.52
CA THR A 23 0.65 -16.76 -3.66
C THR A 23 -0.46 -17.20 -4.59
N SER A 24 -0.38 -16.87 -5.86
CA SER A 24 -1.25 -17.39 -6.91
C SER A 24 -0.40 -18.24 -7.85
N GLY A 25 -0.66 -19.54 -7.91
CA GLY A 25 0.11 -20.44 -8.78
C GLY A 25 1.62 -20.54 -8.47
N GLY A 26 2.05 -20.30 -7.22
CA GLY A 26 3.45 -20.23 -6.82
C GLY A 26 4.10 -18.85 -6.92
N GLU A 27 3.39 -17.86 -7.43
CA GLU A 27 3.85 -16.48 -7.57
C GLU A 27 3.50 -15.67 -6.31
N ARG A 28 4.42 -14.80 -5.86
CA ARG A 28 4.23 -13.94 -4.70
C ARG A 28 3.72 -12.57 -5.13
N HIS A 29 2.59 -12.16 -4.55
CA HIS A 29 1.99 -10.85 -4.78
C HIS A 29 1.60 -10.23 -3.45
N TYR A 30 2.51 -9.51 -2.81
CA TYR A 30 2.25 -8.86 -1.53
C TYR A 30 2.80 -7.44 -1.47
N PHE A 31 2.29 -6.67 -0.53
CA PHE A 31 2.81 -5.36 -0.20
C PHE A 31 3.00 -5.19 1.30
N THR A 32 3.88 -4.27 1.65
CA THR A 32 4.11 -3.80 3.02
C THR A 32 4.27 -2.30 2.99
N SER A 33 3.63 -1.63 3.92
CA SER A 33 3.63 -0.17 4.01
C SER A 33 3.93 0.28 5.44
N LEU A 34 4.76 1.30 5.55
CA LEU A 34 5.02 2.02 6.79
C LEU A 34 4.64 3.48 6.58
N ALA A 35 3.80 4.03 7.45
CA ALA A 35 3.34 5.40 7.31
C ALA A 35 3.28 6.14 8.64
N PHE A 36 3.49 7.44 8.56
CA PHE A 36 3.23 8.40 9.62
C PHE A 36 1.89 9.08 9.37
N THR A 37 1.06 9.24 10.40
CA THR A 37 -0.25 9.85 10.29
C THR A 37 -0.40 11.01 11.26
N HIS A 38 -1.05 12.09 10.81
CA HIS A 38 -1.38 13.24 11.63
C HIS A 38 -2.85 13.61 11.46
N THR A 39 -3.62 13.57 12.55
CA THR A 39 -5.06 13.83 12.56
C THR A 39 -5.32 15.31 12.81
N ASN A 40 -6.09 15.93 11.92
CA ASN A 40 -6.51 17.32 12.01
C ASN A 40 -7.69 17.52 13.00
N ARG A 41 -8.07 18.80 13.25
CA ARG A 41 -9.19 19.16 14.14
C ARG A 41 -10.54 18.59 13.70
N ASN A 42 -10.77 18.45 12.40
CA ASN A 42 -11.99 17.89 11.81
C ASN A 42 -11.94 16.36 11.63
N ARG A 43 -10.99 15.68 12.28
CA ARG A 43 -10.78 14.22 12.25
C ARG A 43 -10.37 13.65 10.87
N THR A 44 -10.05 14.50 9.92
CA THR A 44 -9.30 14.11 8.73
C THR A 44 -7.86 13.88 9.11
N TYR A 45 -7.12 13.03 8.38
CA TYR A 45 -5.70 12.88 8.64
C TYR A 45 -4.87 12.90 7.36
N TRP A 46 -3.65 13.39 7.51
CA TRP A 46 -2.59 13.25 6.53
C TRP A 46 -1.83 11.95 6.77
N LEU A 47 -1.48 11.29 5.69
CA LEU A 47 -0.65 10.09 5.69
C LEU A 47 0.59 10.33 4.85
N TYR A 48 1.75 10.07 5.44
CA TYR A 48 3.06 10.12 4.81
C TYR A 48 3.65 8.72 4.88
N GLY A 49 3.69 8.00 3.77
CA GLY A 49 4.01 6.59 3.75
C GLY A 49 5.11 6.20 2.77
N LEU A 50 5.68 5.04 3.04
CA LEU A 50 6.55 4.30 2.15
C LEU A 50 5.94 2.92 1.92
N ASP A 51 5.68 2.59 0.66
CA ASP A 51 5.15 1.30 0.25
C ASP A 51 6.22 0.48 -0.45
N TYR A 52 6.32 -0.77 -0.09
CA TYR A 52 7.06 -1.80 -0.79
C TYR A 52 6.08 -2.84 -1.33
N GLN A 53 6.11 -3.09 -2.62
CA GLN A 53 5.27 -4.08 -3.28
C GLN A 53 6.16 -5.00 -4.11
N ILE A 54 5.89 -6.30 -4.04
CA ILE A 54 6.54 -7.30 -4.88
C ILE A 54 5.48 -8.07 -5.67
N LYS A 55 5.77 -8.29 -6.94
CA LYS A 55 5.05 -9.21 -7.82
C LYS A 55 6.07 -10.12 -8.48
N GLU A 56 5.86 -11.41 -8.39
CA GLU A 56 6.65 -12.39 -9.12
C GLU A 56 5.88 -12.86 -10.34
N TYR A 57 6.55 -12.88 -11.49
CA TYR A 57 6.01 -13.44 -12.72
C TYR A 57 6.78 -14.70 -13.08
N THR A 58 6.07 -15.76 -13.41
CA THR A 58 6.70 -17.02 -13.84
C THR A 58 6.91 -17.01 -15.34
N TYR A 59 8.19 -17.13 -15.75
CA TYR A 59 8.58 -17.33 -17.14
C TYR A 59 9.40 -18.61 -17.24
N GLU A 60 8.92 -19.60 -18.02
CA GLU A 60 9.58 -20.92 -18.24
C GLU A 60 10.10 -21.57 -16.95
N ASN A 61 9.24 -21.68 -15.91
CA ASN A 61 9.57 -22.19 -14.57
C ASN A 61 10.57 -21.34 -13.75
N LYS A 62 10.83 -20.08 -14.14
CA LYS A 62 11.65 -19.14 -13.38
C LYS A 62 10.78 -17.98 -12.87
N ALA A 63 10.93 -17.65 -11.60
CA ALA A 63 10.28 -16.49 -11.00
C ALA A 63 11.11 -15.22 -11.28
N ILE A 64 10.52 -14.25 -11.95
CA ILE A 64 11.11 -12.93 -12.18
C ILE A 64 10.47 -11.96 -11.19
N PRO A 65 11.19 -11.50 -10.16
CA PRO A 65 10.65 -10.58 -9.18
C PRO A 65 10.58 -9.17 -9.77
N LYS A 66 9.43 -8.53 -9.59
CA LYS A 66 9.19 -7.12 -9.88
C LYS A 66 8.90 -6.40 -8.58
N ALA A 67 9.81 -5.56 -8.13
CA ALA A 67 9.69 -4.80 -6.90
C ALA A 67 9.39 -3.34 -7.19
N GLN A 68 8.48 -2.77 -6.42
CA GLN A 68 8.12 -1.35 -6.46
C GLN A 68 8.35 -0.73 -5.09
N PHE A 69 9.06 0.40 -5.07
CA PHE A 69 9.26 1.25 -3.90
C PHE A 69 8.57 2.57 -4.17
N THR A 70 7.52 2.88 -3.42
CA THR A 70 6.75 4.12 -3.61
C THR A 70 6.64 4.92 -2.33
N GLY A 71 6.84 6.24 -2.45
CA GLY A 71 6.42 7.20 -1.44
C GLY A 71 4.96 7.57 -1.66
N GLU A 72 4.21 7.74 -0.59
CA GLU A 72 2.79 8.09 -0.60
C GLU A 72 2.53 9.32 0.26
N LEU A 73 1.78 10.26 -0.30
CA LEU A 73 1.16 11.36 0.44
C LEU A 73 -0.35 11.25 0.29
N GLY A 74 -1.05 10.96 1.37
CA GLY A 74 -2.48 10.72 1.39
C GLY A 74 -3.24 11.68 2.31
N TYR A 75 -4.49 11.97 1.94
CA TYR A 75 -5.44 12.72 2.75
C TYR A 75 -6.71 11.91 2.92
N PHE A 76 -7.11 11.67 4.17
CA PHE A 76 -8.20 10.79 4.53
C PHE A 76 -9.30 11.56 5.24
N ILE A 77 -10.54 11.33 4.82
CA ILE A 77 -11.74 11.92 5.41
C ILE A 77 -12.60 10.84 6.08
N PRO A 78 -13.15 11.07 7.27
CA PRO A 78 -14.11 10.18 7.89
C PRO A 78 -15.47 10.33 7.18
N VAL A 79 -16.03 9.20 6.72
CA VAL A 79 -17.35 9.15 6.06
C VAL A 79 -18.41 8.68 7.02
N LEU A 80 -18.11 7.59 7.75
CA LEU A 80 -18.98 7.02 8.76
C LEU A 80 -18.18 6.78 10.04
N SER A 81 -18.80 7.06 11.18
CA SER A 81 -18.21 6.74 12.48
C SER A 81 -19.29 6.36 13.48
N ASP A 82 -18.98 5.42 14.36
CA ASP A 82 -19.81 5.07 15.49
C ASP A 82 -19.93 6.23 16.50
N LYS A 83 -21.03 6.26 17.27
CA LYS A 83 -21.27 7.25 18.35
C LYS A 83 -20.14 7.26 19.39
N GLY A 84 -19.54 6.10 19.67
CA GLY A 84 -18.39 5.95 20.57
C GLY A 84 -17.06 6.38 19.95
N ARG A 85 -17.02 6.60 18.64
CA ARG A 85 -15.80 6.89 17.86
C ARG A 85 -14.73 5.79 17.99
N ASN A 86 -15.20 4.56 18.14
CA ASN A 86 -14.32 3.39 18.21
C ASN A 86 -14.22 2.66 16.87
N VAL A 87 -15.18 2.93 15.98
CA VAL A 87 -15.18 2.41 14.61
C VAL A 87 -15.37 3.56 13.65
N CYS A 88 -14.53 3.63 12.63
CA CYS A 88 -14.56 4.70 11.64
C CYS A 88 -14.27 4.15 10.25
N PHE A 89 -15.14 4.47 9.29
CA PHE A 89 -14.90 4.24 7.88
C PHE A 89 -14.40 5.54 7.24
N ARG A 90 -13.29 5.45 6.53
CA ARG A 90 -12.63 6.58 5.88
C ARG A 90 -12.39 6.33 4.41
N ILE A 91 -12.43 7.40 3.63
CA ILE A 91 -11.98 7.40 2.25
C ILE A 91 -10.80 8.35 2.14
N GLY A 92 -9.77 7.91 1.43
CA GLY A 92 -8.55 8.67 1.22
C GLY A 92 -8.18 8.78 -0.25
N LEU A 93 -7.62 9.94 -0.59
CA LEU A 93 -6.94 10.17 -1.87
C LEU A 93 -5.46 10.33 -1.59
N SER A 94 -4.62 9.75 -2.44
CA SER A 94 -3.17 9.85 -2.30
C SER A 94 -2.49 10.09 -3.64
N VAL A 95 -1.33 10.74 -3.58
CA VAL A 95 -0.37 10.80 -4.66
C VAL A 95 0.79 9.87 -4.35
N LEU A 96 1.30 9.23 -5.38
CA LEU A 96 2.32 8.18 -5.32
C LEU A 96 3.46 8.52 -6.25
N GLY A 97 4.68 8.25 -5.82
CA GLY A 97 5.87 8.40 -6.65
C GLY A 97 6.96 7.47 -6.16
N GLY A 98 7.71 6.86 -7.08
CA GLY A 98 8.75 5.93 -6.70
C GLY A 98 9.47 5.27 -7.85
N PHE A 99 10.07 4.13 -7.54
CA PHE A 99 10.86 3.34 -8.47
C PHE A 99 10.33 1.92 -8.57
N GLU A 100 10.35 1.41 -9.78
CA GLU A 100 10.10 0.02 -10.09
C GLU A 100 11.40 -0.62 -10.59
N THR A 101 11.76 -1.77 -10.05
CA THR A 101 12.90 -2.58 -10.49
C THR A 101 12.42 -3.97 -10.90
N VAL A 102 12.93 -4.45 -12.02
CA VAL A 102 12.65 -5.78 -12.57
C VAL A 102 13.90 -6.61 -12.44
N ASN A 103 13.78 -7.82 -11.88
CA ASN A 103 14.89 -8.75 -11.66
C ASN A 103 16.12 -8.09 -10.97
N TRP A 104 15.85 -7.16 -10.03
CA TRP A 104 16.85 -6.39 -9.27
C TRP A 104 17.91 -5.71 -10.16
N GLY A 105 17.48 -5.20 -11.34
CA GLY A 105 18.36 -4.54 -12.31
C GLY A 105 19.20 -5.48 -13.16
N THR A 106 19.05 -6.79 -13.03
CA THR A 106 19.77 -7.78 -13.81
C THR A 106 19.04 -8.05 -15.12
N SER A 107 19.61 -7.60 -16.25
CA SER A 107 19.00 -7.74 -17.58
C SER A 107 19.19 -9.11 -18.24
N LEU A 108 20.15 -9.91 -17.75
CA LEU A 108 20.43 -11.25 -18.28
C LEU A 108 19.92 -12.32 -17.33
N LEU A 109 19.09 -13.22 -17.85
CA LEU A 109 18.70 -14.45 -17.15
C LEU A 109 19.79 -15.52 -17.29
N PRO A 110 19.90 -16.51 -16.36
CA PRO A 110 20.92 -17.56 -16.41
C PRO A 110 20.91 -18.42 -17.68
N ASP A 111 19.84 -18.36 -18.48
CA ASP A 111 19.66 -19.05 -19.77
C ASP A 111 20.03 -18.21 -20.98
N GLY A 112 20.52 -16.98 -20.76
CA GLY A 112 20.91 -16.04 -21.83
C GLY A 112 19.78 -15.21 -22.42
N ALA A 113 18.54 -15.35 -21.93
CA ALA A 113 17.44 -14.47 -22.30
C ALA A 113 17.60 -13.08 -21.65
N ALA A 114 17.25 -12.03 -22.37
CA ALA A 114 17.32 -10.66 -21.87
C ALA A 114 15.94 -10.21 -21.34
N VAL A 115 15.93 -9.59 -20.15
CA VAL A 115 14.75 -8.88 -19.64
C VAL A 115 14.66 -7.54 -20.36
N THR A 116 13.59 -7.36 -21.14
CA THR A 116 13.38 -6.17 -21.97
C THR A 116 12.91 -4.95 -21.15
N ASN A 117 12.30 -5.18 -19.98
CA ASN A 117 11.81 -4.13 -19.09
C ASN A 117 12.90 -3.80 -18.05
N GLY A 118 13.43 -2.58 -18.11
CA GLY A 118 14.40 -2.06 -17.17
C GLY A 118 13.76 -1.37 -15.97
N ASP A 119 14.61 -0.89 -15.08
CA ASP A 119 14.19 -0.05 -13.95
C ASP A 119 13.58 1.25 -14.46
N CYS A 120 12.45 1.67 -13.87
CA CYS A 120 11.75 2.87 -14.29
C CYS A 120 11.23 3.68 -13.09
N PHE A 121 11.07 4.98 -13.30
CA PHE A 121 10.37 5.86 -12.36
C PHE A 121 8.87 5.70 -12.58
N ILE A 122 8.13 5.53 -11.48
CA ILE A 122 6.67 5.41 -11.47
C ILE A 122 6.06 6.54 -10.66
N TYR A 123 4.91 7.02 -11.10
CA TYR A 123 4.13 8.03 -10.41
C TYR A 123 2.64 7.79 -10.63
N GLY A 124 1.82 8.35 -9.78
CA GLY A 124 0.38 8.20 -9.94
C GLY A 124 -0.42 8.64 -8.74
N GLY A 125 -1.61 8.10 -8.63
CA GLY A 125 -2.55 8.36 -7.56
C GLY A 125 -3.18 7.10 -6.99
N GLY A 126 -3.77 7.22 -5.82
CA GLY A 126 -4.48 6.14 -5.17
C GLY A 126 -5.79 6.59 -4.54
N LEU A 127 -6.80 5.71 -4.60
CA LEU A 127 -8.03 5.83 -3.85
C LEU A 127 -8.05 4.72 -2.81
N THR A 128 -8.24 5.08 -1.54
CA THR A 128 -8.23 4.12 -0.42
C THR A 128 -9.54 4.17 0.33
N ALA A 129 -10.15 3.01 0.57
CA ALA A 129 -11.19 2.81 1.56
C ALA A 129 -10.56 2.13 2.78
N ALA A 130 -10.67 2.75 3.95
CA ALA A 130 -10.09 2.26 5.20
C ALA A 130 -11.16 2.11 6.27
N PHE A 131 -11.10 1.00 6.99
CA PHE A 131 -11.95 0.69 8.11
C PHE A 131 -11.08 0.59 9.36
N ASP A 132 -11.23 1.56 10.28
CA ASP A 132 -10.42 1.70 11.48
C ASP A 132 -11.23 1.24 12.69
N VAL A 133 -10.67 0.34 13.50
CA VAL A 133 -11.26 -0.15 14.77
C VAL A 133 -10.29 0.17 15.90
N TRP A 134 -10.73 0.97 16.84
CA TRP A 134 -9.96 1.33 18.03
C TRP A 134 -10.05 0.23 19.07
N LEU A 135 -8.97 -0.53 19.25
CA LEU A 135 -8.88 -1.55 20.29
C LEU A 135 -8.59 -0.92 21.65
N THR A 136 -7.74 0.10 21.66
CA THR A 136 -7.41 0.92 22.82
C THR A 136 -7.28 2.38 22.40
N ASP A 137 -7.00 3.29 23.33
CA ASP A 137 -6.74 4.70 22.99
C ASP A 137 -5.46 4.92 22.17
N ARG A 138 -4.61 3.91 22.08
CA ARG A 138 -3.33 3.97 21.35
C ARG A 138 -3.19 2.99 20.20
N ILE A 139 -4.04 1.96 20.15
CA ILE A 139 -3.93 0.89 19.15
C ILE A 139 -5.19 0.86 18.30
N ILE A 140 -5.00 1.04 16.99
CA ILE A 140 -6.06 0.95 16.00
C ILE A 140 -5.73 -0.24 15.09
N LEU A 141 -6.68 -1.16 14.97
CA LEU A 141 -6.67 -2.15 13.92
C LEU A 141 -7.32 -1.54 12.68
N LEU A 142 -6.69 -1.71 11.54
CA LEU A 142 -7.22 -1.19 10.27
C LEU A 142 -7.23 -2.24 9.19
N MET A 143 -8.28 -2.17 8.38
CA MET A 143 -8.42 -2.90 7.15
C MET A 143 -8.55 -1.88 6.01
N GLN A 144 -7.80 -2.06 4.94
CA GLN A 144 -7.86 -1.14 3.82
C GLN A 144 -7.92 -1.86 2.47
N VAL A 145 -8.62 -1.21 1.55
CA VAL A 145 -8.61 -1.52 0.12
C VAL A 145 -8.13 -0.27 -0.59
N LYS A 146 -7.05 -0.37 -1.32
CA LYS A 146 -6.43 0.73 -2.07
C LYS A 146 -6.35 0.35 -3.54
N GLU A 147 -6.94 1.19 -4.38
CA GLU A 147 -6.77 1.13 -5.83
C GLU A 147 -5.71 2.15 -6.24
N ARG A 148 -4.66 1.68 -6.89
CA ARG A 148 -3.54 2.51 -7.33
C ARG A 148 -3.54 2.61 -8.85
N ALA A 149 -3.52 3.84 -9.36
CA ALA A 149 -3.28 4.13 -10.77
C ALA A 149 -1.84 4.65 -10.92
N LEU A 150 -0.96 3.84 -11.50
CA LEU A 150 0.45 4.16 -11.68
C LEU A 150 0.77 4.31 -13.15
N PHE A 151 1.55 5.33 -13.46
CA PHE A 151 2.05 5.64 -14.80
C PHE A 151 3.58 5.51 -14.83
N GLY A 152 4.15 5.26 -16.01
CA GLY A 152 5.58 5.03 -16.16
C GLY A 152 6.00 3.56 -16.06
N THR A 153 5.04 2.66 -15.87
CA THR A 153 5.28 1.21 -15.85
C THR A 153 4.70 0.51 -17.08
N ASP A 154 5.39 -0.48 -17.60
CA ASP A 154 4.94 -1.28 -18.75
C ASP A 154 3.99 -2.44 -18.36
N ALA A 155 3.80 -2.69 -17.06
CA ALA A 155 3.09 -3.88 -16.56
C ALA A 155 1.71 -3.58 -15.96
N GLY A 156 0.92 -2.73 -16.61
CA GLY A 156 -0.43 -2.38 -16.20
C GLY A 156 -0.48 -1.21 -15.20
N ASN A 157 -1.43 -0.34 -15.41
CA ASN A 157 -1.54 0.93 -14.67
C ASN A 157 -2.33 0.81 -13.37
N PHE A 158 -3.15 -0.24 -13.19
CA PHE A 158 -4.02 -0.40 -12.03
C PHE A 158 -3.58 -1.56 -11.14
N HIS A 159 -3.49 -1.29 -9.85
CA HIS A 159 -3.12 -2.27 -8.84
C HIS A 159 -4.03 -2.14 -7.63
N THR A 160 -4.79 -3.19 -7.35
CA THR A 160 -5.62 -3.28 -6.14
C THR A 160 -4.80 -3.89 -5.01
N GLN A 161 -4.66 -3.18 -3.91
CA GLN A 161 -4.05 -3.65 -2.67
C GLN A 161 -5.12 -3.85 -1.62
N ILE A 162 -5.14 -5.02 -1.00
CA ILE A 162 -6.04 -5.31 0.12
C ILE A 162 -5.18 -5.77 1.29
N GLY A 163 -5.28 -5.09 2.41
CA GLY A 163 -4.43 -5.34 3.55
C GLY A 163 -5.04 -5.06 4.89
N LEU A 164 -4.40 -5.65 5.89
CA LEU A 164 -4.63 -5.40 7.29
C LEU A 164 -3.45 -4.62 7.86
N GLY A 165 -3.71 -3.82 8.86
CA GLY A 165 -2.67 -3.04 9.50
C GLY A 165 -2.97 -2.69 10.93
N VAL A 166 -1.97 -2.12 11.56
CA VAL A 166 -2.03 -1.58 12.92
C VAL A 166 -1.49 -0.15 12.89
N ARG A 167 -2.21 0.75 13.54
CA ARG A 167 -1.75 2.12 13.79
C ARG A 167 -1.55 2.31 15.28
N LEU A 168 -0.37 2.77 15.66
CA LEU A 168 -0.01 3.13 17.03
C LEU A 168 -0.03 4.64 17.18
N ILE A 169 -0.85 5.14 18.10
CA ILE A 169 -0.90 6.56 18.44
C ILE A 169 0.22 6.87 19.43
N ILE A 170 1.02 7.90 19.10
CA ILE A 170 2.23 8.26 19.85
C ILE A 170 1.97 9.40 20.84
N ASN A 171 0.92 10.21 20.61
CA ASN A 171 0.57 11.34 21.50
C ASN A 171 -0.94 11.41 21.77
#